data_df9a89adfd9eba9e1eb9835f7b165549
#
_entry.id   df9a89adfd9eba9e1eb9835f7b165549
#
_cell.length_a   1.000
_cell.length_b   1.000
_cell.length_c   1.000
_cell.angle_alpha   90.00
_cell.angle_beta   90.00
_cell.angle_gamma   90.00
#
_symmetry.space_group_name_H-M   'P 1'
#
loop_
_entity.id
_entity.type
_entity.pdbx_description
1 polymer ?
#
loop_
_entity_poly.entity_id
_entity_poly.type
_entity_poly.pdbx_seq_one_letter_code
_entity_poly.pdbx_strand_id
1 'polypeptide(L)'
;TGQEVSIVADVAGTTTDPVYKAMELHPIGPVTIIDTAGFDDESELGSRRVQKTKLAAEKTELAVILLAADEKGEPADIYAQELEWAAYFKKKHTPVLLLLSKTDLAADWKQTKERVEQLTKESVYPICSSDPSGLAAVKEALIRKVPENFGSPCITGDLVEDGDLVMLVMPQDIQAPKGRLILPQVQTIRELLDRKCLVMSVTTDKFVNGLSAMSRAPKLIITDSQVFGHVWDHKPKESMLTSFSVLFAAYKGDLPYYIEGAKTIDRLTGDSRVLIAECCTHAPLKEDIGREKIPRMLRKRYGETMKIDHVSGTDYPQDLSGYDLIIQCGGCMFNRKYILSRIDRAKAQHVPMTNYGVTIAHLTGILDKIAYGSGNS
;
A
#
# COMPACT_ATOMS: atom_id res chain seq x y z
N THR A 1 -21.97 8.33 -4.95
CA THR A 1 -21.79 7.14 -5.82
C THR A 1 -22.93 6.98 -6.84
N GLY A 2 -24.11 7.53 -6.57
CA GLY A 2 -25.30 7.33 -7.40
C GLY A 2 -25.89 5.92 -7.35
N GLN A 3 -25.48 5.10 -6.37
CA GLN A 3 -25.96 3.74 -6.14
C GLN A 3 -26.17 3.51 -4.64
N GLU A 4 -27.16 2.74 -4.27
CA GLU A 4 -27.34 2.24 -2.91
C GLU A 4 -26.28 1.19 -2.62
N VAL A 5 -25.30 1.51 -1.78
CA VAL A 5 -24.13 0.66 -1.50
C VAL A 5 -24.13 0.18 -0.06
N SER A 6 -24.69 0.97 0.86
CA SER A 6 -24.79 0.66 2.29
C SER A 6 -26.26 0.52 2.69
N ILE A 7 -26.53 -0.26 3.71
CA ILE A 7 -27.85 -0.34 4.33
C ILE A 7 -28.10 0.98 5.05
N VAL A 8 -29.19 1.65 4.69
CA VAL A 8 -29.66 2.86 5.35
C VAL A 8 -30.83 2.49 6.27
N ALA A 9 -30.72 2.81 7.55
CA ALA A 9 -31.80 2.63 8.52
C ALA A 9 -31.84 3.82 9.47
N ASP A 10 -32.99 4.04 10.09
CA ASP A 10 -33.20 5.12 11.09
C ASP A 10 -32.57 4.83 12.45
N VAL A 11 -31.80 3.74 12.54
CA VAL A 11 -31.13 3.31 13.79
C VAL A 11 -29.62 3.45 13.65
N ALA A 12 -28.99 4.12 14.61
CA ALA A 12 -27.54 4.23 14.70
C ALA A 12 -26.88 2.83 14.79
N GLY A 13 -25.70 2.67 14.19
CA GLY A 13 -24.96 1.41 14.20
C GLY A 13 -25.42 0.36 13.17
N THR A 14 -26.11 0.76 12.11
CA THR A 14 -26.56 -0.15 11.03
C THR A 14 -25.40 -0.79 10.27
N THR A 15 -24.29 -0.07 10.06
CA THR A 15 -23.09 -0.59 9.42
C THR A 15 -22.21 -1.31 10.43
N THR A 16 -22.02 -2.61 10.29
CA THR A 16 -21.23 -3.44 11.22
C THR A 16 -19.78 -3.64 10.74
N ASP A 17 -19.59 -3.74 9.44
CA ASP A 17 -18.29 -3.95 8.79
C ASP A 17 -18.01 -2.84 7.78
N PRO A 18 -16.73 -2.42 7.57
CA PRO A 18 -16.39 -1.45 6.54
C PRO A 18 -16.83 -1.95 5.15
N VAL A 19 -17.57 -1.12 4.44
CA VAL A 19 -18.06 -1.41 3.08
C VAL A 19 -17.13 -0.73 2.07
N TYR A 20 -16.63 -1.50 1.10
CA TYR A 20 -15.70 -1.03 0.09
C TYR A 20 -16.40 -0.84 -1.25
N LYS A 21 -16.31 0.36 -1.82
CA LYS A 21 -16.87 0.68 -3.13
C LYS A 21 -15.79 1.27 -4.03
N ALA A 22 -15.40 0.52 -5.05
CA ALA A 22 -14.52 1.04 -6.10
C ALA A 22 -15.31 1.88 -7.10
N MET A 23 -14.75 3.04 -7.49
CA MET A 23 -15.31 3.92 -8.51
C MET A 23 -14.22 4.76 -9.16
N GLU A 24 -14.55 5.37 -10.30
CA GLU A 24 -13.70 6.34 -10.97
C GLU A 24 -14.09 7.76 -10.52
N LEU A 25 -13.13 8.54 -10.06
CA LEU A 25 -13.33 9.93 -9.65
C LEU A 25 -12.43 10.85 -10.49
N HIS A 26 -12.97 11.35 -11.60
CA HIS A 26 -12.20 12.25 -12.47
C HIS A 26 -11.94 13.62 -11.80
N PRO A 27 -10.69 14.18 -11.83
CA PRO A 27 -9.49 13.71 -12.53
C PRO A 27 -8.55 12.79 -11.70
N ILE A 28 -8.92 12.41 -10.47
CA ILE A 28 -8.05 11.64 -9.56
C ILE A 28 -7.77 10.22 -10.11
N GLY A 29 -8.75 9.62 -10.81
CA GLY A 29 -8.68 8.25 -11.29
C GLY A 29 -9.45 7.26 -10.40
N PRO A 30 -9.08 5.97 -10.40
CA PRO A 30 -9.78 4.95 -9.63
C PRO A 30 -9.57 5.17 -8.12
N VAL A 31 -10.68 5.22 -7.38
CA VAL A 31 -10.70 5.34 -5.92
C VAL A 31 -11.55 4.23 -5.31
N THR A 32 -11.24 3.88 -4.08
CA THR A 32 -12.09 3.01 -3.26
C THR A 32 -12.61 3.79 -2.07
N ILE A 33 -13.91 4.03 -2.05
CA ILE A 33 -14.59 4.60 -0.88
C ILE A 33 -14.76 3.49 0.15
N ILE A 34 -14.36 3.77 1.40
CA ILE A 34 -14.52 2.88 2.54
C ILE A 34 -15.54 3.53 3.47
N ASP A 35 -16.75 2.98 3.49
CA ASP A 35 -17.78 3.38 4.45
C ASP A 35 -17.57 2.61 5.75
N THR A 36 -17.43 3.33 6.85
CA THR A 36 -17.14 2.75 8.18
C THR A 36 -18.36 2.87 9.08
N ALA A 37 -18.48 1.95 10.05
CA ALA A 37 -19.49 2.07 11.09
C ALA A 37 -19.31 3.36 11.89
N GLY A 38 -20.41 3.97 12.34
CA GLY A 38 -20.39 5.06 13.31
C GLY A 38 -19.74 4.63 14.64
N PHE A 39 -19.34 5.61 15.44
CA PHE A 39 -18.56 5.38 16.66
C PHE A 39 -19.42 5.32 17.93
N ASP A 40 -20.73 5.45 17.81
CA ASP A 40 -21.68 5.69 18.92
C ASP A 40 -22.02 4.45 19.74
N ASP A 41 -21.34 3.30 19.54
CA ASP A 41 -21.67 2.03 20.17
C ASP A 41 -20.65 1.66 21.26
N GLU A 42 -21.03 1.83 22.53
CA GLU A 42 -20.22 1.47 23.71
C GLU A 42 -20.25 -0.03 24.05
N SER A 43 -20.93 -0.87 23.25
CA SER A 43 -21.03 -2.31 23.46
C SER A 43 -19.71 -3.06 23.13
N GLU A 44 -19.65 -4.34 23.52
CA GLU A 44 -18.56 -5.25 23.11
C GLU A 44 -18.45 -5.36 21.57
N LEU A 45 -19.58 -5.24 20.87
CA LEU A 45 -19.61 -5.12 19.41
C LEU A 45 -18.98 -3.81 18.93
N GLY A 46 -19.21 -2.70 19.65
CA GLY A 46 -18.60 -1.39 19.39
C GLY A 46 -17.08 -1.45 19.42
N SER A 47 -16.50 -2.13 20.40
CA SER A 47 -15.04 -2.31 20.48
C SER A 47 -14.47 -3.02 19.25
N ARG A 48 -15.14 -4.03 18.74
CA ARG A 48 -14.77 -4.75 17.51
C ARG A 48 -14.92 -3.88 16.26
N ARG A 49 -15.97 -3.04 16.20
CA ARG A 49 -16.19 -2.07 15.12
C ARG A 49 -15.07 -1.03 15.07
N VAL A 50 -14.73 -0.44 16.22
CA VAL A 50 -13.60 0.51 16.33
C VAL A 50 -12.29 -0.12 15.87
N GLN A 51 -12.04 -1.39 16.19
CA GLN A 51 -10.86 -2.11 15.74
C GLN A 51 -10.84 -2.29 14.21
N LYS A 52 -11.99 -2.65 13.60
CA LYS A 52 -12.11 -2.74 12.14
C LYS A 52 -11.96 -1.38 11.45
N THR A 53 -12.51 -0.33 12.05
CA THR A 53 -12.34 1.05 11.56
C THR A 53 -10.86 1.48 11.63
N LYS A 54 -10.13 1.14 12.70
CA LYS A 54 -8.68 1.39 12.79
C LYS A 54 -7.90 0.67 11.68
N LEU A 55 -8.26 -0.57 11.36
CA LEU A 55 -7.65 -1.30 10.25
C LEU A 55 -7.97 -0.67 8.87
N ALA A 56 -9.20 -0.15 8.71
CA ALA A 56 -9.55 0.62 7.51
C ALA A 56 -8.76 1.93 7.44
N ALA A 57 -8.58 2.62 8.56
CA ALA A 57 -7.82 3.85 8.66
C ALA A 57 -6.34 3.69 8.26
N GLU A 58 -5.72 2.53 8.53
CA GLU A 58 -4.35 2.23 8.10
C GLU A 58 -4.17 2.20 6.57
N LYS A 59 -5.26 2.02 5.82
CA LYS A 59 -5.28 1.99 4.35
C LYS A 59 -5.77 3.32 3.74
N THR A 60 -6.26 4.23 4.59
CA THR A 60 -6.94 5.45 4.15
C THR A 60 -5.92 6.50 3.73
N GLU A 61 -6.01 6.95 2.49
CA GLU A 61 -5.14 7.98 1.91
C GLU A 61 -5.71 9.38 2.06
N LEU A 62 -7.05 9.51 2.19
CA LEU A 62 -7.76 10.72 2.52
C LEU A 62 -8.98 10.36 3.38
N ALA A 63 -9.09 10.96 4.55
CA ALA A 63 -10.22 10.76 5.46
C ALA A 63 -11.30 11.82 5.25
N VAL A 64 -12.55 11.39 5.20
CA VAL A 64 -13.72 12.26 5.19
C VAL A 64 -14.45 12.05 6.52
N ILE A 65 -14.59 13.10 7.30
CA ILE A 65 -15.28 13.07 8.59
C ILE A 65 -16.58 13.86 8.47
N LEU A 66 -17.68 13.22 8.85
CA LEU A 66 -19.02 13.80 8.81
C LEU A 66 -19.40 14.30 10.20
N LEU A 67 -19.78 15.58 10.29
CA LEU A 67 -20.34 16.22 11.48
C LEU A 67 -21.82 16.45 11.22
N ALA A 68 -22.69 16.21 12.18
CA ALA A 68 -24.13 16.41 12.02
C ALA A 68 -24.55 17.80 12.55
N ALA A 69 -25.10 18.65 11.68
CA ALA A 69 -25.45 20.04 12.05
C ALA A 69 -26.64 20.13 13.01
N ASP A 70 -27.48 19.08 13.09
CA ASP A 70 -28.66 19.01 13.96
C ASP A 70 -28.33 18.70 15.44
N GLU A 71 -27.09 18.41 15.76
CA GLU A 71 -26.64 18.23 17.14
C GLU A 71 -26.53 19.56 17.88
N LYS A 72 -26.92 19.56 19.17
CA LYS A 72 -26.95 20.77 19.99
C LYS A 72 -25.89 20.71 21.10
N GLY A 73 -25.09 21.75 21.19
CA GLY A 73 -24.05 21.86 22.19
C GLY A 73 -22.81 22.60 21.69
N GLU A 74 -21.76 22.61 22.49
CA GLU A 74 -20.48 23.14 22.05
C GLU A 74 -19.78 22.13 21.13
N PRO A 75 -19.23 22.55 19.99
CA PRO A 75 -18.61 21.65 19.02
C PRO A 75 -17.52 20.73 19.58
N ALA A 76 -16.78 21.20 20.59
CA ALA A 76 -15.76 20.39 21.25
C ALA A 76 -16.33 19.17 21.99
N ASP A 77 -17.56 19.27 22.48
CA ASP A 77 -18.22 18.22 23.24
C ASP A 77 -19.02 17.30 22.32
N ILE A 78 -19.87 17.87 21.46
CA ILE A 78 -20.76 17.10 20.57
C ILE A 78 -20.02 16.35 19.47
N TYR A 79 -18.85 16.84 19.03
CA TYR A 79 -18.01 16.21 18.00
C TYR A 79 -16.69 15.66 18.57
N ALA A 80 -16.65 15.32 19.85
CA ALA A 80 -15.41 14.89 20.52
C ALA A 80 -14.76 13.67 19.81
N GLN A 81 -15.57 12.71 19.39
CA GLN A 81 -15.10 11.48 18.71
C GLN A 81 -14.58 11.77 17.30
N GLU A 82 -15.32 12.55 16.52
CA GLU A 82 -14.92 12.95 15.17
C GLU A 82 -13.63 13.78 15.20
N LEU A 83 -13.49 14.65 16.18
CA LEU A 83 -12.29 15.46 16.39
C LEU A 83 -11.08 14.59 16.81
N GLU A 84 -11.30 13.57 17.64
CA GLU A 84 -10.27 12.58 17.99
C GLU A 84 -9.77 11.83 16.73
N TRP A 85 -10.70 11.38 15.86
CA TRP A 85 -10.34 10.75 14.60
C TRP A 85 -9.64 11.70 13.63
N ALA A 86 -10.06 12.96 13.57
CA ALA A 86 -9.35 13.98 12.79
C ALA A 86 -7.91 14.13 13.27
N ALA A 87 -7.70 14.19 14.58
CA ALA A 87 -6.36 14.25 15.18
C ALA A 87 -5.54 12.96 14.89
N TYR A 88 -6.18 11.79 14.98
CA TYR A 88 -5.55 10.51 14.64
C TYR A 88 -5.04 10.49 13.20
N PHE A 89 -5.88 10.87 12.22
CA PHE A 89 -5.49 10.92 10.82
C PHE A 89 -4.38 11.95 10.56
N LYS A 90 -4.45 13.13 11.18
CA LYS A 90 -3.40 14.15 11.10
C LYS A 90 -2.05 13.63 11.63
N LYS A 91 -2.05 12.92 12.77
CA LYS A 91 -0.86 12.28 13.33
C LYS A 91 -0.27 11.24 12.37
N LYS A 92 -1.09 10.60 11.56
CA LYS A 92 -0.71 9.64 10.52
C LYS A 92 -0.39 10.30 9.16
N HIS A 93 -0.29 11.62 9.11
CA HIS A 93 -0.09 12.38 7.87
C HIS A 93 -1.12 12.03 6.78
N THR A 94 -2.35 11.72 7.18
CA THR A 94 -3.48 11.49 6.28
C THR A 94 -4.29 12.77 6.19
N PRO A 95 -4.48 13.36 4.99
CA PRO A 95 -5.33 14.53 4.82
C PRO A 95 -6.75 14.27 5.31
N VAL A 96 -7.35 15.27 5.95
CA VAL A 96 -8.71 15.20 6.49
C VAL A 96 -9.59 16.23 5.80
N LEU A 97 -10.77 15.81 5.37
CA LEU A 97 -11.84 16.68 4.88
C LEU A 97 -13.02 16.63 5.87
N LEU A 98 -13.40 17.76 6.41
CA LEU A 98 -14.54 17.89 7.31
C LEU A 98 -15.79 18.30 6.54
N LEU A 99 -16.86 17.53 6.67
CA LEU A 99 -18.17 17.83 6.09
C LEU A 99 -19.20 18.05 7.18
N LEU A 100 -19.98 19.10 7.07
CA LEU A 100 -21.11 19.35 7.95
C LEU A 100 -22.40 18.92 7.23
N SER A 101 -22.96 17.81 7.67
CA SER A 101 -24.17 17.20 7.10
C SER A 101 -25.44 17.72 7.76
N LYS A 102 -26.61 17.36 7.21
CA LYS A 102 -27.94 17.71 7.74
C LYS A 102 -28.15 19.24 7.91
N THR A 103 -27.55 20.03 7.04
CA THR A 103 -27.65 21.50 7.13
C THR A 103 -29.07 22.03 6.87
N ASP A 104 -29.94 21.23 6.32
CA ASP A 104 -31.38 21.48 6.16
C ASP A 104 -32.17 21.36 7.47
N LEU A 105 -31.65 20.64 8.47
CA LEU A 105 -32.31 20.42 9.76
C LEU A 105 -31.89 21.43 10.84
N ALA A 106 -30.81 22.21 10.59
CA ALA A 106 -30.27 23.16 11.57
C ALA A 106 -30.30 24.59 11.01
N ALA A 107 -31.09 25.49 11.60
CA ALA A 107 -31.17 26.88 11.16
C ALA A 107 -29.84 27.65 11.40
N ASP A 108 -29.06 27.23 12.38
CA ASP A 108 -27.80 27.84 12.83
C ASP A 108 -26.54 27.16 12.32
N TRP A 109 -26.65 26.26 11.33
CA TRP A 109 -25.53 25.48 10.81
C TRP A 109 -24.32 26.33 10.39
N LYS A 110 -24.54 27.58 9.96
CA LYS A 110 -23.44 28.49 9.59
C LYS A 110 -22.58 28.85 10.79
N GLN A 111 -23.21 29.10 11.94
CA GLN A 111 -22.51 29.39 13.19
C GLN A 111 -21.75 28.15 13.70
N THR A 112 -22.37 26.98 13.62
CA THR A 112 -21.72 25.70 13.93
C THR A 112 -20.48 25.48 13.05
N LYS A 113 -20.62 25.70 11.73
CA LYS A 113 -19.50 25.64 10.78
C LYS A 113 -18.33 26.53 11.22
N GLU A 114 -18.59 27.83 11.48
CA GLU A 114 -17.57 28.80 11.88
C GLU A 114 -16.86 28.39 13.18
N ARG A 115 -17.60 27.89 14.15
CA ARG A 115 -17.04 27.39 15.42
C ARG A 115 -16.13 26.17 15.22
N VAL A 116 -16.55 25.22 14.39
CA VAL A 116 -15.73 24.04 14.05
C VAL A 116 -14.47 24.44 13.29
N GLU A 117 -14.57 25.38 12.35
CA GLU A 117 -13.41 25.90 11.61
C GLU A 117 -12.41 26.63 12.54
N GLN A 118 -12.92 27.39 13.51
CA GLN A 118 -12.07 28.02 14.53
C GLN A 118 -11.37 27.00 15.43
N LEU A 119 -12.06 25.92 15.81
CA LEU A 119 -11.53 24.87 16.68
C LEU A 119 -10.48 24.01 15.98
N THR A 120 -10.77 23.58 14.75
CA THR A 120 -9.94 22.61 14.02
C THR A 120 -8.85 23.23 13.15
N LYS A 121 -9.00 24.53 12.82
CA LYS A 121 -8.20 25.26 11.81
C LYS A 121 -8.27 24.64 10.41
N GLU A 122 -9.36 23.92 10.14
CA GLU A 122 -9.65 23.29 8.84
C GLU A 122 -10.92 23.85 8.24
N SER A 123 -10.99 23.90 6.91
CA SER A 123 -12.23 24.27 6.21
C SER A 123 -13.28 23.18 6.34
N VAL A 124 -14.51 23.57 6.64
CA VAL A 124 -15.67 22.69 6.78
C VAL A 124 -16.62 22.94 5.61
N TYR A 125 -17.04 21.89 4.92
CA TYR A 125 -17.90 21.96 3.74
C TYR A 125 -19.30 21.51 4.10
N PRO A 126 -20.32 22.40 3.93
CA PRO A 126 -21.71 22.02 4.19
C PRO A 126 -22.24 21.10 3.10
N ILE A 127 -22.99 20.09 3.52
CA ILE A 127 -23.70 19.15 2.64
C ILE A 127 -25.10 18.88 3.15
N CYS A 128 -26.01 18.64 2.21
CA CYS A 128 -27.36 18.19 2.47
C CYS A 128 -27.69 17.03 1.53
N SER A 129 -28.29 15.97 2.06
CA SER A 129 -28.66 14.80 1.26
C SER A 129 -29.81 15.10 0.30
N SER A 130 -30.69 16.05 0.64
CA SER A 130 -31.80 16.49 -0.18
C SER A 130 -31.42 17.53 -1.26
N ASP A 131 -30.22 18.16 -1.14
CA ASP A 131 -29.72 19.14 -2.11
C ASP A 131 -28.29 18.75 -2.59
N PRO A 132 -28.18 18.21 -3.82
CA PRO A 132 -26.90 17.81 -4.38
C PRO A 132 -25.98 18.97 -4.78
N SER A 133 -26.41 20.24 -4.69
CA SER A 133 -25.62 21.41 -5.09
C SER A 133 -24.28 21.50 -4.34
N GLY A 134 -24.23 21.07 -3.09
CA GLY A 134 -23.02 21.02 -2.27
C GLY A 134 -21.99 19.97 -2.72
N LEU A 135 -22.39 18.94 -3.48
CA LEU A 135 -21.51 17.86 -3.90
C LEU A 135 -20.38 18.30 -4.84
N ALA A 136 -20.63 19.32 -5.65
CA ALA A 136 -19.59 19.87 -6.53
C ALA A 136 -18.45 20.48 -5.71
N ALA A 137 -18.76 21.27 -4.68
CA ALA A 137 -17.77 21.86 -3.78
C ALA A 137 -16.99 20.79 -2.99
N VAL A 138 -17.68 19.73 -2.55
CA VAL A 138 -17.03 18.58 -1.89
C VAL A 138 -16.08 17.87 -2.83
N LYS A 139 -16.49 17.62 -4.08
CA LYS A 139 -15.63 16.99 -5.09
C LYS A 139 -14.37 17.82 -5.34
N GLU A 140 -14.50 19.14 -5.49
CA GLU A 140 -13.34 20.04 -5.65
C GLU A 140 -12.45 20.04 -4.40
N ALA A 141 -13.04 20.01 -3.21
CA ALA A 141 -12.30 19.93 -1.97
C ALA A 141 -11.53 18.61 -1.84
N LEU A 142 -12.15 17.49 -2.23
CA LEU A 142 -11.48 16.18 -2.32
C LEU A 142 -10.27 16.26 -3.26
N ILE A 143 -10.46 16.80 -4.48
CA ILE A 143 -9.38 16.93 -5.46
C ILE A 143 -8.22 17.78 -4.91
N ARG A 144 -8.50 18.88 -4.22
CA ARG A 144 -7.48 19.76 -3.62
C ARG A 144 -6.78 19.14 -2.42
N LYS A 145 -7.45 18.27 -1.66
CA LYS A 145 -6.89 17.60 -0.48
C LYS A 145 -6.08 16.34 -0.84
N VAL A 146 -6.26 15.81 -2.05
CA VAL A 146 -5.41 14.71 -2.53
C VAL A 146 -3.98 15.22 -2.64
N PRO A 147 -2.98 14.55 -2.01
CA PRO A 147 -1.59 14.97 -2.12
C PRO A 147 -1.13 15.08 -3.57
N GLU A 148 -0.31 16.08 -3.90
CA GLU A 148 0.23 16.26 -5.26
C GLU A 148 0.96 15.00 -5.76
N ASN A 149 1.54 14.22 -4.85
CA ASN A 149 2.21 12.94 -5.14
C ASN A 149 1.25 11.73 -5.13
N PHE A 150 -0.05 11.98 -5.04
CA PHE A 150 -1.05 10.91 -5.09
C PHE A 150 -1.07 10.29 -6.50
N GLY A 151 -0.77 8.99 -6.56
CA GLY A 151 -0.68 8.27 -7.83
C GLY A 151 0.64 8.46 -8.61
N SER A 152 1.65 9.10 -8.03
CA SER A 152 2.90 9.44 -8.71
C SER A 152 4.23 8.99 -8.08
N PRO A 153 4.32 8.02 -7.18
CA PRO A 153 5.61 7.39 -7.04
C PRO A 153 5.88 6.63 -8.35
N CYS A 154 7.03 6.88 -8.94
CA CYS A 154 7.47 6.22 -10.16
C CYS A 154 8.05 4.84 -9.79
N ILE A 155 7.59 3.77 -10.46
CA ILE A 155 8.06 2.40 -10.18
C ILE A 155 9.54 2.28 -10.56
N THR A 156 9.91 2.82 -11.72
CA THR A 156 11.28 2.74 -12.24
C THR A 156 12.17 3.90 -11.78
N GLY A 157 11.61 4.90 -11.08
CA GLY A 157 12.37 6.04 -10.56
C GLY A 157 13.18 6.76 -11.66
N ASP A 158 14.45 6.99 -11.40
CA ASP A 158 15.43 7.60 -12.30
C ASP A 158 16.21 6.60 -13.18
N LEU A 159 15.83 5.32 -13.18
CA LEU A 159 16.52 4.28 -13.93
C LEU A 159 16.31 4.39 -15.45
N VAL A 160 15.23 5.03 -15.88
CA VAL A 160 14.89 5.17 -17.29
C VAL A 160 14.40 6.56 -17.65
N GLU A 161 14.56 6.92 -18.92
CA GLU A 161 14.13 8.18 -19.51
C GLU A 161 13.39 7.94 -20.84
N ASP A 162 12.83 9.01 -21.43
CA ASP A 162 12.17 8.96 -22.74
C ASP A 162 13.07 8.32 -23.80
N GLY A 163 12.56 7.37 -24.58
CA GLY A 163 13.26 6.69 -25.64
C GLY A 163 14.22 5.56 -25.20
N ASP A 164 14.36 5.31 -23.89
CA ASP A 164 15.18 4.21 -23.41
C ASP A 164 14.60 2.85 -23.81
N LEU A 165 15.50 1.92 -24.13
CA LEU A 165 15.15 0.54 -24.41
C LEU A 165 15.18 -0.29 -23.12
N VAL A 166 14.03 -0.88 -22.77
CA VAL A 166 13.85 -1.68 -21.55
C VAL A 166 13.43 -3.09 -21.93
N MET A 167 14.07 -4.09 -21.34
CA MET A 167 13.67 -5.49 -21.51
C MET A 167 13.04 -6.03 -20.24
N LEU A 168 11.88 -6.64 -20.36
CA LEU A 168 11.18 -7.34 -19.29
C LEU A 168 11.32 -8.85 -19.49
N VAL A 169 11.93 -9.53 -18.51
CA VAL A 169 12.07 -10.98 -18.51
C VAL A 169 11.08 -11.56 -17.50
N MET A 170 9.99 -12.11 -18.02
CA MET A 170 8.84 -12.52 -17.22
C MET A 170 8.63 -14.04 -17.35
N PRO A 171 9.04 -14.84 -16.35
CA PRO A 171 8.67 -16.24 -16.31
C PRO A 171 7.13 -16.36 -16.25
N GLN A 172 6.59 -17.45 -16.79
CA GLN A 172 5.16 -17.72 -16.69
C GLN A 172 4.84 -18.09 -15.24
N ASP A 173 4.14 -17.20 -14.55
CA ASP A 173 3.74 -17.43 -13.16
C ASP A 173 2.50 -18.35 -13.11
N ILE A 174 2.64 -19.48 -12.44
CA ILE A 174 1.54 -20.44 -12.24
C ILE A 174 0.43 -19.82 -11.37
N GLN A 175 0.75 -18.82 -10.54
CA GLN A 175 -0.22 -18.11 -9.70
C GLN A 175 -1.01 -17.05 -10.47
N ALA A 176 -0.54 -16.61 -11.62
CA ALA A 176 -1.27 -15.67 -12.44
C ALA A 176 -2.52 -16.33 -13.05
N PRO A 177 -3.69 -15.64 -13.03
CA PRO A 177 -4.84 -16.15 -13.75
C PRO A 177 -4.49 -16.38 -15.23
N LYS A 178 -4.92 -17.52 -15.79
CA LYS A 178 -4.63 -17.87 -17.19
C LYS A 178 -4.97 -16.71 -18.13
N GLY A 179 -4.01 -16.33 -18.98
CA GLY A 179 -4.17 -15.23 -19.93
C GLY A 179 -3.96 -13.82 -19.34
N ARG A 180 -3.42 -13.70 -18.11
CA ARG A 180 -3.12 -12.42 -17.48
C ARG A 180 -1.68 -12.36 -16.98
N LEU A 181 -1.14 -11.15 -16.95
CA LEU A 181 0.07 -10.82 -16.21
C LEU A 181 -0.27 -10.50 -14.74
N ILE A 182 0.68 -10.70 -13.84
CA ILE A 182 0.53 -10.24 -12.45
C ILE A 182 0.57 -8.71 -12.38
N LEU A 183 -0.08 -8.16 -11.36
CA LEU A 183 -0.26 -6.70 -11.22
C LEU A 183 1.06 -5.90 -11.31
N PRO A 184 2.17 -6.28 -10.66
CA PRO A 184 3.44 -5.58 -10.81
C PRO A 184 3.95 -5.50 -12.23
N GLN A 185 3.80 -6.57 -13.02
CA GLN A 185 4.21 -6.60 -14.43
C GLN A 185 3.38 -5.62 -15.26
N VAL A 186 2.05 -5.65 -15.09
CA VAL A 186 1.12 -4.74 -15.80
C VAL A 186 1.42 -3.29 -15.48
N GLN A 187 1.59 -2.94 -14.19
CA GLN A 187 1.86 -1.58 -13.76
C GLN A 187 3.21 -1.08 -14.29
N THR A 188 4.24 -1.90 -14.25
CA THR A 188 5.56 -1.54 -14.80
C THR A 188 5.52 -1.30 -16.30
N ILE A 189 4.86 -2.19 -17.07
CA ILE A 189 4.68 -1.99 -18.52
C ILE A 189 3.97 -0.67 -18.79
N ARG A 190 2.87 -0.42 -18.09
CA ARG A 190 2.08 0.82 -18.24
C ARG A 190 2.93 2.06 -17.97
N GLU A 191 3.66 2.10 -16.87
CA GLU A 191 4.53 3.22 -16.55
C GLU A 191 5.61 3.45 -17.59
N LEU A 192 6.28 2.38 -18.06
CA LEU A 192 7.30 2.49 -19.10
C LEU A 192 6.74 3.08 -20.39
N LEU A 193 5.52 2.69 -20.79
CA LEU A 193 4.85 3.27 -21.94
C LEU A 193 4.45 4.73 -21.73
N ASP A 194 3.96 5.08 -20.56
CA ASP A 194 3.65 6.48 -20.21
C ASP A 194 4.91 7.36 -20.22
N ARG A 195 6.08 6.78 -19.90
CA ARG A 195 7.41 7.41 -20.02
C ARG A 195 8.02 7.33 -21.41
N LYS A 196 7.28 6.83 -22.40
CA LYS A 196 7.71 6.69 -23.81
C LYS A 196 8.94 5.82 -24.00
N CYS A 197 9.17 4.84 -23.11
CA CYS A 197 10.23 3.85 -23.28
C CYS A 197 9.86 2.84 -24.37
N LEU A 198 10.89 2.27 -25.00
CA LEU A 198 10.75 1.12 -25.91
C LEU A 198 10.81 -0.15 -25.08
N VAL A 199 9.73 -0.92 -25.05
CA VAL A 199 9.62 -2.09 -24.18
C VAL A 199 9.59 -3.39 -24.97
N MET A 200 10.54 -4.28 -24.70
CA MET A 200 10.50 -5.65 -25.16
C MET A 200 10.22 -6.60 -23.99
N SER A 201 9.24 -7.48 -24.14
CA SER A 201 8.88 -8.48 -23.14
C SER A 201 9.16 -9.88 -23.67
N VAL A 202 9.86 -10.69 -22.86
CA VAL A 202 10.23 -12.06 -23.21
C VAL A 202 10.03 -13.01 -22.02
N THR A 203 9.86 -14.30 -22.32
CA THR A 203 9.96 -15.34 -21.29
C THR A 203 11.42 -15.68 -21.01
N THR A 204 11.71 -16.34 -19.91
CA THR A 204 13.10 -16.65 -19.48
C THR A 204 13.86 -17.46 -20.54
N ASP A 205 13.22 -18.43 -21.18
CA ASP A 205 13.81 -19.28 -22.24
C ASP A 205 14.08 -18.51 -23.53
N LYS A 206 13.45 -17.36 -23.72
CA LYS A 206 13.62 -16.49 -24.91
C LYS A 206 14.50 -15.27 -24.64
N PHE A 207 15.09 -15.16 -23.45
CA PHE A 207 15.86 -13.98 -23.06
C PHE A 207 17.03 -13.69 -24.02
N VAL A 208 17.86 -14.69 -24.30
CA VAL A 208 19.02 -14.52 -25.20
C VAL A 208 18.58 -14.24 -26.65
N ASN A 209 17.52 -14.91 -27.10
CA ASN A 209 16.95 -14.62 -28.43
C ASN A 209 16.41 -13.19 -28.52
N GLY A 210 15.75 -12.70 -27.44
CA GLY A 210 15.27 -11.35 -27.37
C GLY A 210 16.40 -10.33 -27.44
N LEU A 211 17.51 -10.54 -26.73
CA LEU A 211 18.71 -9.68 -26.83
C LEU A 211 19.25 -9.63 -28.25
N SER A 212 19.32 -10.78 -28.91
CA SER A 212 19.81 -10.86 -30.29
C SER A 212 18.90 -10.20 -31.34
N ALA A 213 17.61 -10.02 -31.02
CA ALA A 213 16.65 -9.35 -31.89
C ALA A 213 16.67 -7.81 -31.74
N MET A 214 17.41 -7.29 -30.76
CA MET A 214 17.56 -5.86 -30.56
C MET A 214 18.70 -5.26 -31.33
N SER A 215 18.56 -4.04 -31.85
CA SER A 215 19.63 -3.32 -32.56
C SER A 215 20.67 -2.71 -31.58
N ARG A 216 20.35 -2.59 -30.31
CA ARG A 216 21.23 -2.09 -29.23
C ARG A 216 20.91 -2.78 -27.93
N ALA A 217 21.87 -2.80 -26.99
CA ALA A 217 21.63 -3.33 -25.66
C ALA A 217 20.54 -2.51 -24.92
N PRO A 218 19.65 -3.16 -24.16
CA PRO A 218 18.71 -2.44 -23.32
C PRO A 218 19.43 -1.67 -22.21
N LYS A 219 18.98 -0.46 -21.88
CA LYS A 219 19.50 0.32 -20.74
C LYS A 219 19.19 -0.39 -19.45
N LEU A 220 17.96 -0.90 -19.31
CA LEU A 220 17.49 -1.59 -18.12
C LEU A 220 16.85 -2.93 -18.47
N ILE A 221 17.19 -3.95 -17.69
CA ILE A 221 16.53 -5.23 -17.71
C ILE A 221 15.79 -5.42 -16.38
N ILE A 222 14.50 -5.70 -16.45
CA ILE A 222 13.65 -5.93 -15.27
C ILE A 222 13.19 -7.39 -15.32
N THR A 223 13.46 -8.14 -14.25
CA THR A 223 13.15 -9.56 -14.20
C THR A 223 12.42 -9.95 -12.91
N ASP A 224 11.93 -11.17 -12.88
CA ASP A 224 11.49 -11.78 -11.63
C ASP A 224 12.72 -12.23 -10.80
N SER A 225 12.66 -12.05 -9.49
CA SER A 225 13.76 -12.43 -8.59
C SER A 225 14.14 -13.91 -8.67
N GLN A 226 13.24 -14.76 -9.15
CA GLN A 226 13.48 -16.20 -9.27
C GLN A 226 14.47 -16.55 -10.37
N VAL A 227 14.56 -15.74 -11.43
CA VAL A 227 15.41 -15.99 -12.59
C VAL A 227 16.61 -15.02 -12.69
N PHE A 228 16.87 -14.31 -11.62
CA PHE A 228 17.90 -13.28 -11.53
C PHE A 228 19.28 -13.79 -11.96
N GLY A 229 19.72 -14.94 -11.44
CA GLY A 229 21.03 -15.54 -11.76
C GLY A 229 21.18 -15.79 -13.25
N HIS A 230 20.18 -16.39 -13.89
CA HIS A 230 20.19 -16.66 -15.33
C HIS A 230 20.33 -15.35 -16.15
N VAL A 231 19.57 -14.33 -15.78
CA VAL A 231 19.62 -13.04 -16.48
C VAL A 231 20.95 -12.34 -16.23
N TRP A 232 21.49 -12.40 -15.01
CA TRP A 232 22.80 -11.82 -14.68
C TRP A 232 23.94 -12.40 -15.52
N ASP A 233 23.95 -13.71 -15.69
CA ASP A 233 25.03 -14.41 -16.39
C ASP A 233 25.03 -14.14 -17.90
N HIS A 234 23.90 -13.73 -18.48
CA HIS A 234 23.72 -13.58 -19.95
C HIS A 234 23.45 -12.14 -20.38
N LYS A 235 23.26 -11.19 -19.46
CA LYS A 235 22.99 -9.79 -19.81
C LYS A 235 24.20 -9.09 -20.42
N PRO A 236 24.00 -8.10 -21.30
CA PRO A 236 25.06 -7.18 -21.69
C PRO A 236 25.69 -6.49 -20.49
N LYS A 237 26.99 -6.25 -20.51
CA LYS A 237 27.70 -5.63 -19.37
C LYS A 237 27.18 -4.23 -19.07
N GLU A 238 26.86 -3.47 -20.09
CA GLU A 238 26.37 -2.10 -20.03
C GLU A 238 24.91 -1.99 -19.55
N SER A 239 24.14 -3.08 -19.63
CA SER A 239 22.75 -3.06 -19.18
C SER A 239 22.65 -3.10 -17.65
N MET A 240 21.87 -2.21 -17.08
CA MET A 240 21.44 -2.32 -15.68
C MET A 240 20.48 -3.49 -15.50
N LEU A 241 20.47 -4.09 -14.32
CA LEU A 241 19.55 -5.18 -13.96
C LEU A 241 18.85 -4.86 -12.65
N THR A 242 17.54 -5.06 -12.64
CA THR A 242 16.71 -4.98 -11.44
C THR A 242 15.61 -6.04 -11.44
N SER A 243 14.77 -6.07 -10.42
CA SER A 243 13.60 -6.95 -10.37
C SER A 243 12.32 -6.21 -10.06
N PHE A 244 11.19 -6.75 -10.51
CA PHE A 244 9.87 -6.22 -10.16
C PHE A 244 9.70 -6.08 -8.65
N SER A 245 10.14 -7.06 -7.86
CA SER A 245 9.99 -7.05 -6.41
C SER A 245 10.83 -5.97 -5.72
N VAL A 246 12.03 -5.65 -6.25
CA VAL A 246 12.86 -4.56 -5.71
C VAL A 246 12.30 -3.20 -6.12
N LEU A 247 11.86 -3.03 -7.36
CA LEU A 247 11.18 -1.82 -7.80
C LEU A 247 9.92 -1.55 -6.96
N PHE A 248 9.12 -2.58 -6.69
CA PHE A 248 7.93 -2.45 -5.85
C PHE A 248 8.25 -2.26 -4.37
N ALA A 249 9.41 -2.71 -3.89
CA ALA A 249 9.90 -2.38 -2.55
C ALA A 249 10.18 -0.88 -2.39
N ALA A 250 10.74 -0.24 -3.44
CA ALA A 250 10.91 1.21 -3.50
C ALA A 250 9.57 1.95 -3.68
N TYR A 251 8.77 1.49 -4.64
CA TYR A 251 7.50 2.10 -5.02
C TYR A 251 6.48 2.15 -3.88
N LYS A 252 6.32 1.04 -3.13
CA LYS A 252 5.31 0.92 -2.06
C LYS A 252 5.86 1.03 -0.65
N GLY A 253 7.14 0.80 -0.43
CA GLY A 253 7.76 0.73 0.87
C GLY A 253 8.86 1.77 1.08
N ASP A 254 9.84 1.37 1.89
CA ASP A 254 11.07 2.10 2.22
C ASP A 254 12.25 1.19 1.88
N LEU A 255 12.77 1.33 0.66
CA LEU A 255 13.83 0.45 0.17
C LEU A 255 15.12 0.56 0.99
N PRO A 256 15.62 1.75 1.38
CA PRO A 256 16.77 1.86 2.28
C PRO A 256 16.58 1.08 3.58
N TYR A 257 15.43 1.19 4.20
CA TYR A 257 15.11 0.44 5.43
C TYR A 257 15.07 -1.08 5.20
N TYR A 258 14.51 -1.53 4.07
CA TYR A 258 14.50 -2.95 3.72
C TYR A 258 15.90 -3.50 3.42
N ILE A 259 16.77 -2.72 2.78
CA ILE A 259 18.17 -3.11 2.52
C ILE A 259 18.94 -3.24 3.85
N GLU A 260 18.78 -2.27 4.75
CA GLU A 260 19.40 -2.32 6.07
C GLU A 260 18.87 -3.50 6.89
N GLY A 261 17.54 -3.72 6.86
CA GLY A 261 16.92 -4.90 7.49
C GLY A 261 17.43 -6.23 6.93
N ALA A 262 17.72 -6.31 5.63
CA ALA A 262 18.27 -7.51 5.02
C ALA A 262 19.66 -7.89 5.54
N LYS A 263 20.48 -6.91 5.95
CA LYS A 263 21.79 -7.17 6.57
C LYS A 263 21.67 -7.92 7.91
N THR A 264 20.52 -7.82 8.59
CA THR A 264 20.25 -8.60 9.80
C THR A 264 20.24 -10.11 9.52
N ILE A 265 19.92 -10.49 8.27
CA ILE A 265 19.94 -11.91 7.87
C ILE A 265 21.29 -12.55 8.19
N ASP A 266 22.42 -11.84 7.98
CA ASP A 266 23.76 -12.38 8.20
C ASP A 266 24.10 -12.62 9.69
N ARG A 267 23.29 -12.04 10.60
CA ARG A 267 23.46 -12.19 12.07
C ARG A 267 22.46 -13.16 12.70
N LEU A 268 21.54 -13.72 11.92
CA LEU A 268 20.57 -14.69 12.42
C LEU A 268 21.28 -15.97 12.84
N THR A 269 20.67 -16.69 13.77
CA THR A 269 21.12 -17.98 14.29
C THR A 269 19.95 -18.98 14.28
N GLY A 270 20.23 -20.24 14.66
CA GLY A 270 19.16 -21.24 14.79
C GLY A 270 18.12 -20.94 15.87
N ASP A 271 18.44 -20.05 16.82
CA ASP A 271 17.54 -19.63 17.91
C ASP A 271 16.75 -18.36 17.56
N SER A 272 17.08 -17.71 16.44
CA SER A 272 16.40 -16.49 15.99
C SER A 272 14.96 -16.76 15.61
N ARG A 273 14.10 -15.74 15.83
CA ARG A 273 12.68 -15.76 15.50
C ARG A 273 12.37 -14.80 14.37
N VAL A 274 11.89 -15.31 13.26
CA VAL A 274 11.57 -14.53 12.05
C VAL A 274 10.06 -14.51 11.83
N LEU A 275 9.51 -13.32 11.54
CA LEU A 275 8.12 -13.17 11.13
C LEU A 275 8.04 -13.02 9.62
N ILE A 276 7.34 -13.92 8.95
CA ILE A 276 6.93 -13.73 7.54
C ILE A 276 5.53 -13.14 7.53
N ALA A 277 5.43 -11.91 7.00
CA ALA A 277 4.21 -11.12 7.03
C ALA A 277 3.63 -10.95 5.62
N GLU A 278 2.58 -11.70 5.32
CA GLU A 278 1.82 -11.56 4.09
C GLU A 278 0.74 -10.49 4.25
N CYS A 279 0.47 -9.73 3.19
CA CYS A 279 -0.60 -8.74 3.22
C CYS A 279 -1.96 -9.34 2.80
N CYS A 280 -1.95 -10.27 1.85
CA CYS A 280 -3.16 -10.91 1.34
C CYS A 280 -3.34 -12.33 1.90
N THR A 281 -4.58 -12.79 1.91
CA THR A 281 -4.92 -14.18 2.17
C THR A 281 -5.11 -14.90 0.85
N HIS A 282 -4.22 -15.79 0.48
CA HIS A 282 -4.35 -16.66 -0.68
C HIS A 282 -4.09 -18.11 -0.27
N ALA A 283 -4.65 -19.05 -1.02
CA ALA A 283 -4.34 -20.47 -0.80
C ALA A 283 -2.88 -20.72 -1.19
N PRO A 284 -2.03 -21.23 -0.28
CA PRO A 284 -0.63 -21.49 -0.59
C PRO A 284 -0.49 -22.56 -1.68
N LEU A 285 0.37 -22.32 -2.64
CA LEU A 285 0.77 -23.30 -3.66
C LEU A 285 2.06 -24.02 -3.21
N LYS A 286 2.37 -25.15 -3.85
CA LYS A 286 3.56 -25.98 -3.52
C LYS A 286 4.92 -25.28 -3.65
N GLU A 287 4.98 -24.09 -4.25
CA GLU A 287 6.20 -23.30 -4.45
C GLU A 287 6.03 -21.87 -3.93
N ASP A 288 5.23 -21.69 -2.89
CA ASP A 288 4.97 -20.38 -2.30
C ASP A 288 6.28 -19.74 -1.78
N ILE A 289 6.50 -18.47 -2.17
CA ILE A 289 7.74 -17.75 -1.84
C ILE A 289 7.87 -17.56 -0.32
N GLY A 290 6.80 -17.14 0.34
CA GLY A 290 6.81 -16.84 1.78
C GLY A 290 6.73 -18.09 2.65
N ARG A 291 5.96 -19.09 2.22
CA ARG A 291 5.69 -20.27 3.06
C ARG A 291 6.67 -21.42 2.85
N GLU A 292 7.31 -21.49 1.68
CA GLU A 292 8.21 -22.58 1.32
C GLU A 292 9.62 -22.10 0.98
N LYS A 293 9.76 -21.18 0.01
CA LYS A 293 11.06 -20.83 -0.55
C LYS A 293 11.95 -20.08 0.45
N ILE A 294 11.47 -19.00 1.03
CA ILE A 294 12.25 -18.19 2.00
C ILE A 294 12.54 -19.01 3.28
N PRO A 295 11.57 -19.70 3.92
CA PRO A 295 11.85 -20.57 5.06
C PRO A 295 12.92 -21.62 4.76
N ARG A 296 12.83 -22.29 3.62
CA ARG A 296 13.83 -23.29 3.22
C ARG A 296 15.22 -22.68 3.03
N MET A 297 15.34 -21.49 2.45
CA MET A 297 16.62 -20.80 2.30
C MET A 297 17.22 -20.41 3.65
N LEU A 298 16.41 -19.91 4.57
CA LEU A 298 16.85 -19.53 5.92
C LEU A 298 17.26 -20.76 6.73
N ARG A 299 16.45 -21.80 6.78
CA ARG A 299 16.77 -23.04 7.50
C ARG A 299 18.01 -23.73 6.97
N LYS A 300 18.19 -23.76 5.65
CA LYS A 300 19.41 -24.30 5.04
C LYS A 300 20.67 -23.57 5.51
N ARG A 301 20.58 -22.28 5.83
CA ARG A 301 21.73 -21.45 6.23
C ARG A 301 21.96 -21.45 7.75
N TYR A 302 20.89 -21.48 8.54
CA TYR A 302 20.97 -21.26 10.00
C TYR A 302 20.49 -22.45 10.85
N GLY A 303 19.94 -23.50 10.24
CA GLY A 303 19.47 -24.71 10.90
C GLY A 303 17.96 -24.87 10.93
N GLU A 304 17.50 -26.10 11.06
CA GLU A 304 16.07 -26.46 11.05
C GLU A 304 15.32 -26.01 12.31
N THR A 305 16.03 -25.66 13.39
CA THR A 305 15.45 -25.20 14.67
C THR A 305 14.93 -23.78 14.64
N MET A 306 15.30 -23.00 13.59
CA MET A 306 14.89 -21.60 13.46
C MET A 306 13.36 -21.45 13.49
N LYS A 307 12.89 -20.55 14.37
CA LYS A 307 11.47 -20.26 14.53
C LYS A 307 11.01 -19.27 13.46
N ILE A 308 10.10 -19.70 12.61
CA ILE A 308 9.53 -18.86 11.55
C ILE A 308 8.02 -18.86 11.71
N ASP A 309 7.48 -17.71 12.10
CA ASP A 309 6.04 -17.47 12.21
C ASP A 309 5.51 -16.85 10.93
N HIS A 310 4.24 -17.16 10.60
CA HIS A 310 3.56 -16.64 9.44
C HIS A 310 2.27 -15.93 9.85
N VAL A 311 2.06 -14.74 9.30
CA VAL A 311 0.80 -14.00 9.43
C VAL A 311 0.31 -13.55 8.06
N SER A 312 -1.00 -13.46 7.90
CA SER A 312 -1.62 -13.11 6.63
C SER A 312 -2.71 -12.04 6.83
N GLY A 313 -2.96 -11.24 5.80
CA GLY A 313 -4.04 -10.27 5.80
C GLY A 313 -3.89 -9.22 6.90
N THR A 314 -4.87 -9.12 7.79
CA THR A 314 -4.91 -8.14 8.88
C THR A 314 -4.27 -8.62 10.19
N ASP A 315 -3.78 -9.86 10.25
CA ASP A 315 -3.26 -10.49 11.48
C ASP A 315 -1.82 -10.04 11.82
N TYR A 316 -1.39 -8.91 11.25
CA TYR A 316 -0.07 -8.34 11.56
C TYR A 316 -0.01 -7.90 13.03
N PRO A 317 0.91 -8.45 13.86
CA PRO A 317 0.92 -8.25 15.29
C PRO A 317 1.10 -6.78 15.69
N GLN A 318 0.48 -6.40 16.82
CA GLN A 318 0.71 -5.08 17.43
C GLN A 318 2.06 -5.04 18.14
N ASP A 319 2.43 -6.12 18.84
CA ASP A 319 3.74 -6.29 19.47
C ASP A 319 4.66 -7.11 18.55
N LEU A 320 5.75 -6.51 18.15
CA LEU A 320 6.77 -7.07 17.27
C LEU A 320 8.08 -7.39 18.02
N SER A 321 8.18 -7.01 19.29
CA SER A 321 9.41 -7.06 20.08
C SER A 321 10.03 -8.47 20.23
N GLY A 322 9.21 -9.50 20.00
CA GLY A 322 9.65 -10.90 20.04
C GLY A 322 10.31 -11.42 18.76
N TYR A 323 10.52 -10.58 17.75
CA TYR A 323 11.10 -10.99 16.46
C TYR A 323 12.44 -10.31 16.20
N ASP A 324 13.40 -11.08 15.70
CA ASP A 324 14.72 -10.59 15.28
C ASP A 324 14.69 -9.99 13.87
N LEU A 325 13.75 -10.42 13.04
CA LEU A 325 13.57 -9.93 11.67
C LEU A 325 12.14 -10.12 11.20
N ILE A 326 11.61 -9.13 10.48
CA ILE A 326 10.35 -9.23 9.76
C ILE A 326 10.63 -9.27 8.26
N ILE A 327 10.06 -10.25 7.57
CA ILE A 327 10.13 -10.38 6.11
C ILE A 327 8.73 -10.19 5.53
N GLN A 328 8.46 -9.03 4.94
CA GLN A 328 7.16 -8.68 4.40
C GLN A 328 7.03 -9.07 2.94
N CYS A 329 5.85 -9.51 2.51
CA CYS A 329 5.55 -9.70 1.09
C CYS A 329 5.50 -8.37 0.33
N GLY A 330 5.49 -8.42 -1.02
CA GLY A 330 5.46 -7.23 -1.86
C GLY A 330 4.19 -6.38 -1.74
N GLY A 331 3.14 -6.87 -1.08
CA GLY A 331 1.89 -6.12 -0.87
C GLY A 331 1.23 -5.67 -2.17
N CYS A 332 1.28 -6.51 -3.23
CA CYS A 332 0.84 -6.14 -4.59
C CYS A 332 -0.61 -5.65 -4.64
N MET A 333 -1.50 -6.21 -3.83
CA MET A 333 -2.93 -5.87 -3.76
C MET A 333 -3.24 -4.75 -2.77
N PHE A 334 -2.24 -4.19 -2.07
CA PHE A 334 -2.43 -3.14 -1.07
C PHE A 334 -1.79 -1.84 -1.51
N ASN A 335 -2.35 -0.73 -1.04
CA ASN A 335 -1.79 0.58 -1.32
C ASN A 335 -0.51 0.86 -0.50
N ARG A 336 0.23 1.89 -0.91
CA ARG A 336 1.47 2.31 -0.27
C ARG A 336 1.26 2.67 1.21
N LYS A 337 0.15 3.34 1.55
CA LYS A 337 -0.17 3.78 2.92
C LYS A 337 -0.20 2.60 3.89
N TYR A 338 -0.82 1.49 3.50
CA TYR A 338 -0.88 0.28 4.32
C TYR A 338 0.49 -0.36 4.53
N ILE A 339 1.31 -0.41 3.49
CA ILE A 339 2.67 -0.95 3.60
C ILE A 339 3.52 -0.09 4.53
N LEU A 340 3.45 1.24 4.38
CA LEU A 340 4.16 2.17 5.25
C LEU A 340 3.70 2.08 6.70
N SER A 341 2.41 1.86 6.98
CA SER A 341 1.92 1.71 8.36
C SER A 341 2.55 0.51 9.09
N ARG A 342 2.83 -0.59 8.38
CA ARG A 342 3.55 -1.75 8.91
C ARG A 342 5.03 -1.45 9.15
N ILE A 343 5.67 -0.74 8.22
CA ILE A 343 7.06 -0.27 8.36
C ILE A 343 7.19 0.64 9.57
N ASP A 344 6.30 1.63 9.72
CA ASP A 344 6.31 2.58 10.84
C ASP A 344 6.17 1.86 12.18
N ARG A 345 5.33 0.81 12.25
CA ARG A 345 5.18 -0.03 13.44
C ARG A 345 6.46 -0.79 13.77
N ALA A 346 7.14 -1.34 12.77
CA ALA A 346 8.42 -2.02 12.96
C ALA A 346 9.52 -1.03 13.40
N LYS A 347 9.60 0.14 12.76
CA LYS A 347 10.52 1.22 13.15
C LYS A 347 10.30 1.70 14.58
N ALA A 348 9.04 1.92 14.97
CA ALA A 348 8.68 2.37 16.32
C ALA A 348 9.09 1.38 17.43
N GLN A 349 9.20 0.09 17.09
CA GLN A 349 9.62 -0.96 18.01
C GLN A 349 11.07 -1.42 17.78
N HIS A 350 11.82 -0.73 16.91
CA HIS A 350 13.21 -1.03 16.58
C HIS A 350 13.44 -2.46 16.06
N VAL A 351 12.44 -3.06 15.40
CA VAL A 351 12.53 -4.41 14.83
C VAL A 351 12.93 -4.29 13.36
N PRO A 352 14.05 -4.89 12.93
CA PRO A 352 14.49 -4.87 11.54
C PRO A 352 13.42 -5.46 10.62
N MET A 353 13.20 -4.85 9.46
CA MET A 353 12.27 -5.34 8.46
C MET A 353 12.89 -5.31 7.08
N THR A 354 12.61 -6.35 6.30
CA THR A 354 12.93 -6.44 4.88
C THR A 354 11.72 -6.96 4.09
N ASN A 355 11.85 -7.13 2.78
CA ASN A 355 10.78 -7.73 1.97
C ASN A 355 11.27 -8.97 1.20
N TYR A 356 10.33 -9.72 0.59
CA TYR A 356 10.63 -10.96 -0.15
C TYR A 356 11.69 -10.77 -1.22
N GLY A 357 11.59 -9.72 -2.04
CA GLY A 357 12.51 -9.47 -3.13
C GLY A 357 13.92 -9.16 -2.66
N VAL A 358 14.04 -8.26 -1.67
CA VAL A 358 15.32 -7.88 -1.07
C VAL A 358 15.93 -9.07 -0.30
N THR A 359 15.11 -9.85 0.42
CA THR A 359 15.56 -11.09 1.09
C THR A 359 16.18 -12.08 0.11
N ILE A 360 15.49 -12.36 -1.00
CA ILE A 360 16.00 -13.29 -2.03
C ILE A 360 17.27 -12.75 -2.66
N ALA A 361 17.30 -11.47 -2.99
CA ALA A 361 18.47 -10.82 -3.57
C ALA A 361 19.68 -10.88 -2.61
N HIS A 362 19.47 -10.67 -1.30
CA HIS A 362 20.51 -10.78 -0.28
C HIS A 362 21.03 -12.22 -0.15
N LEU A 363 20.12 -13.19 0.04
CA LEU A 363 20.47 -14.60 0.21
C LEU A 363 21.16 -15.22 -1.02
N THR A 364 20.91 -14.67 -2.20
CA THR A 364 21.56 -15.12 -3.45
C THR A 364 22.84 -14.34 -3.80
N GLY A 365 23.22 -13.35 -2.99
CA GLY A 365 24.43 -12.56 -3.18
C GLY A 365 24.39 -11.60 -4.39
N ILE A 366 23.20 -11.17 -4.76
CA ILE A 366 22.98 -10.28 -5.91
C ILE A 366 22.50 -8.88 -5.50
N LEU A 367 22.23 -8.65 -4.21
CA LEU A 367 21.69 -7.37 -3.75
C LEU A 367 22.58 -6.18 -4.15
N ASP A 368 23.90 -6.33 -4.06
CA ASP A 368 24.87 -5.28 -4.45
C ASP A 368 25.02 -5.08 -5.97
N LYS A 369 24.40 -5.97 -6.76
CA LYS A 369 24.46 -5.96 -8.23
C LYS A 369 23.20 -5.40 -8.87
N ILE A 370 22.18 -5.10 -8.06
CA ILE A 370 20.89 -4.61 -8.52
C ILE A 370 20.92 -3.10 -8.66
N ALA A 371 20.45 -2.60 -9.82
CA ALA A 371 20.12 -1.19 -9.95
C ALA A 371 18.78 -0.91 -9.23
N TYR A 372 18.78 0.08 -8.36
CA TYR A 372 17.57 0.64 -7.78
C TYR A 372 17.68 2.16 -7.85
N GLY A 373 16.58 2.79 -8.30
CA GLY A 373 16.52 4.23 -8.43
C GLY A 373 16.75 4.91 -7.09
N SER A 374 17.28 6.13 -7.11
CA SER A 374 17.26 7.01 -5.95
C SER A 374 15.80 7.17 -5.55
N GLY A 375 15.39 6.49 -4.48
CA GLY A 375 14.02 6.60 -3.98
C GLY A 375 13.70 8.06 -3.73
N ASN A 376 12.48 8.47 -4.04
CA ASN A 376 11.99 9.79 -3.66
C ASN A 376 12.23 9.99 -2.16
N SER A 377 13.31 10.72 -1.84
CA SER A 377 13.63 11.18 -0.49
C SER A 377 12.64 12.26 -0.08
#